data_94a3a7e3949324e3d457cfc6dba2f928
#
_entry.id   94a3a7e3949324e3d457cfc6dba2f928
#
_cell.length_a   1.000
_cell.length_b   1.000
_cell.length_c   1.000
_cell.angle_alpha   90.00
_cell.angle_beta   90.00
_cell.angle_gamma   90.00
#
_symmetry.space_group_name_H-M   'P 1'
#
loop_
_entity.id
_entity.type
_entity.pdbx_description
1 polymer ?
#
loop_
_entity_poly.entity_id
_entity_poly.type
_entity_poly.pdbx_seq_one_letter_code
_entity_poly.pdbx_strand_id
1 'polypeptide(L)'
;MSSPPPDLPTAPRARALACLREVAFLNERARQSSRRIEAYRNAVTVVEGLSEEEFARHTEADSWQELRGIGSSTAAVVREAVAGEVPTKLAAAREEHGGPLLEMTPAGRELLGLLAGDLHSHTSDSDGGAPLLEMARAADALGRDYLAVTDHSPRLRVANGLSAERLVAQRDTVAQVRQQLADEGRSLELLHGIEVDVLDDGTLDQREDLLATLDVRVASVHSKLRMPSAEMTPRMLAAVRNPLTSVLGHCTGRLVTGGRGTRPPSEFDAEAVFAACAQECVAVELNARPERQDPPDELIALALEAGCLFSIDSDAHAPGQLDLLAFGAQRAADAGIPPERIVTTWPATQVKEWAAARL
;
A
#
# COMPACT_ATOMS: atom_id res chain seq x y z
N MET A 1 6.32 -17.71 12.65
CA MET A 1 7.60 -17.36 13.29
C MET A 1 8.09 -16.11 12.58
N SER A 2 8.18 -14.96 13.24
CA SER A 2 8.78 -13.77 12.64
C SER A 2 10.24 -14.08 12.32
N SER A 3 10.65 -13.81 11.07
CA SER A 3 12.05 -13.90 10.68
C SER A 3 12.91 -13.07 11.65
N PRO A 4 14.13 -13.52 11.99
CA PRO A 4 15.01 -12.70 12.78
C PRO A 4 15.21 -11.34 12.08
N PRO A 5 15.34 -10.25 12.85
CA PRO A 5 15.57 -8.94 12.24
C PRO A 5 16.84 -9.01 11.37
N PRO A 6 16.83 -8.38 10.19
CA PRO A 6 17.99 -8.42 9.30
C PRO A 6 19.22 -7.84 10.01
N ASP A 7 20.39 -8.42 9.73
CA ASP A 7 21.66 -7.90 10.23
C ASP A 7 21.85 -6.46 9.75
N LEU A 8 22.19 -5.58 10.68
CA LEU A 8 22.42 -4.16 10.36
C LEU A 8 23.73 -4.00 9.56
N PRO A 9 23.76 -3.13 8.54
CA PRO A 9 24.97 -2.84 7.78
C PRO A 9 26.16 -2.46 8.67
N THR A 10 27.37 -2.79 8.24
CA THR A 10 28.59 -2.44 8.98
C THR A 10 29.04 -1.01 8.71
N ALA A 11 28.79 -0.46 7.51
CA ALA A 11 29.14 0.90 7.16
C ALA A 11 28.29 1.90 7.97
N PRO A 12 28.90 2.88 8.68
CA PRO A 12 28.19 3.74 9.64
C PRO A 12 26.97 4.45 9.07
N ARG A 13 27.09 5.05 7.86
CA ARG A 13 25.98 5.74 7.20
C ARG A 13 24.85 4.79 6.81
N ALA A 14 25.18 3.68 6.18
CA ALA A 14 24.20 2.68 5.79
C ALA A 14 23.46 2.11 7.01
N ARG A 15 24.20 1.90 8.12
CA ARG A 15 23.63 1.44 9.39
C ARG A 15 22.66 2.47 9.99
N ALA A 16 23.04 3.76 10.00
CA ALA A 16 22.17 4.82 10.50
C ALA A 16 20.86 4.90 9.69
N LEU A 17 20.96 4.86 8.37
CA LEU A 17 19.80 4.85 7.47
C LEU A 17 18.91 3.62 7.67
N ALA A 18 19.50 2.43 7.78
CA ALA A 18 18.76 1.20 8.05
C ALA A 18 18.00 1.27 9.38
N CYS A 19 18.64 1.76 10.46
CA CYS A 19 18.00 1.92 11.75
C CYS A 19 16.84 2.94 11.73
N LEU A 20 17.02 4.10 11.07
CA LEU A 20 15.96 5.09 10.92
C LEU A 20 14.78 4.55 10.13
N ARG A 21 15.02 3.86 9.02
CA ARG A 21 13.98 3.24 8.19
C ARG A 21 13.22 2.16 8.95
N GLU A 22 13.91 1.32 9.70
CA GLU A 22 13.27 0.26 10.48
C GLU A 22 12.40 0.82 11.60
N VAL A 23 12.84 1.88 12.30
CA VAL A 23 11.99 2.56 13.29
C VAL A 23 10.76 3.17 12.61
N ALA A 24 10.90 3.81 11.44
CA ALA A 24 9.77 4.33 10.68
C ALA A 24 8.80 3.20 10.31
N PHE A 25 9.30 2.12 9.71
CA PHE A 25 8.53 0.94 9.32
C PHE A 25 7.72 0.36 10.48
N LEU A 26 8.35 0.12 11.63
CA LEU A 26 7.68 -0.44 12.81
C LEU A 26 6.59 0.50 13.36
N ASN A 27 6.82 1.83 13.34
CA ASN A 27 5.82 2.81 13.77
C ASN A 27 4.64 2.88 12.77
N GLU A 28 4.89 2.77 11.46
CA GLU A 28 3.85 2.74 10.41
C GLU A 28 2.99 1.50 10.51
N ARG A 29 3.62 0.36 10.64
CA ARG A 29 3.00 -0.93 10.86
C ARG A 29 2.08 -0.91 12.08
N ALA A 30 2.53 -0.28 13.17
CA ALA A 30 1.76 -0.07 14.40
C ALA A 30 0.76 1.10 14.33
N ARG A 31 0.66 1.78 13.19
CA ARG A 31 -0.24 2.92 12.97
C ARG A 31 -0.06 4.03 14.03
N GLN A 32 1.19 4.28 14.41
CA GLN A 32 1.55 5.37 15.33
C GLN A 32 1.22 6.74 14.73
N SER A 33 1.31 7.81 15.51
CA SER A 33 0.99 9.15 15.03
C SER A 33 1.85 9.55 13.82
N SER A 34 1.25 10.15 12.80
CA SER A 34 1.92 10.61 11.58
C SER A 34 3.13 11.50 11.89
N ARG A 35 3.01 12.41 12.87
CA ARG A 35 4.12 13.26 13.30
C ARG A 35 5.37 12.49 13.76
N ARG A 36 5.18 11.34 14.44
CA ARG A 36 6.29 10.48 14.87
C ARG A 36 6.95 9.82 13.67
N ILE A 37 6.13 9.27 12.76
CA ILE A 37 6.58 8.60 11.54
C ILE A 37 7.35 9.58 10.65
N GLU A 38 6.78 10.74 10.35
CA GLU A 38 7.38 11.81 9.56
C GLU A 38 8.75 12.25 10.09
N ALA A 39 8.93 12.31 11.41
CA ALA A 39 10.21 12.67 12.00
C ALA A 39 11.34 11.69 11.60
N TYR A 40 11.07 10.39 11.57
CA TYR A 40 12.06 9.40 11.13
C TYR A 40 12.27 9.41 9.63
N ARG A 41 11.22 9.60 8.82
CA ARG A 41 11.34 9.72 7.37
C ARG A 41 12.13 10.95 6.96
N ASN A 42 11.84 12.10 7.58
CA ASN A 42 12.62 13.33 7.35
C ASN A 42 14.09 13.13 7.73
N ALA A 43 14.37 12.42 8.82
CA ALA A 43 15.74 12.13 9.20
C ALA A 43 16.46 11.23 8.18
N VAL A 44 15.77 10.24 7.58
CA VAL A 44 16.30 9.45 6.47
C VAL A 44 16.69 10.37 5.32
N THR A 45 15.76 11.20 4.84
CA THR A 45 15.99 12.14 3.74
C THR A 45 17.19 13.07 4.01
N VAL A 46 17.29 13.61 5.23
CA VAL A 46 18.39 14.49 5.62
C VAL A 46 19.73 13.74 5.58
N VAL A 47 19.81 12.56 6.19
CA VAL A 47 21.04 11.76 6.24
C VAL A 47 21.46 11.27 4.84
N GLU A 48 20.50 10.92 3.98
CA GLU A 48 20.76 10.54 2.57
C GLU A 48 21.29 11.71 1.74
N GLY A 49 20.84 12.92 2.01
CA GLY A 49 21.24 14.12 1.28
C GLY A 49 22.62 14.66 1.64
N LEU A 50 23.26 14.18 2.74
CA LEU A 50 24.59 14.64 3.13
C LEU A 50 25.66 14.08 2.18
N SER A 51 26.69 14.89 1.89
CA SER A 51 27.95 14.37 1.34
C SER A 51 28.69 13.51 2.37
N GLU A 52 29.66 12.71 1.92
CA GLU A 52 30.49 11.91 2.84
C GLU A 52 31.27 12.79 3.83
N GLU A 53 31.73 13.98 3.38
CA GLU A 53 32.44 14.94 4.22
C GLU A 53 31.51 15.55 5.29
N GLU A 54 30.29 15.90 4.91
CA GLU A 54 29.29 16.43 5.85
C GLU A 54 28.89 15.37 6.87
N PHE A 55 28.64 14.12 6.42
CA PHE A 55 28.33 13.03 7.31
C PHE A 55 29.46 12.78 8.33
N ALA A 56 30.71 12.72 7.88
CA ALA A 56 31.88 12.56 8.73
C ALA A 56 32.00 13.71 9.76
N ARG A 57 31.86 14.97 9.31
CA ARG A 57 31.91 16.15 10.18
C ARG A 57 30.86 16.11 11.28
N HIS A 58 29.59 15.81 10.93
CA HIS A 58 28.51 15.71 11.94
C HIS A 58 28.70 14.52 12.87
N THR A 59 29.33 13.44 12.40
CA THR A 59 29.73 12.29 13.23
C THR A 59 30.77 12.68 14.27
N GLU A 60 31.85 13.35 13.86
CA GLU A 60 32.95 13.76 14.77
C GLU A 60 32.49 14.78 15.79
N ALA A 61 31.68 15.76 15.37
CA ALA A 61 31.22 16.85 16.25
C ALA A 61 30.01 16.47 17.09
N ASP A 62 29.39 15.31 16.87
CA ASP A 62 28.06 14.93 17.41
C ASP A 62 27.00 16.03 17.23
N SER A 63 27.01 16.68 16.08
CA SER A 63 26.20 17.87 15.76
C SER A 63 24.94 17.55 14.94
N TRP A 64 24.39 16.35 15.07
CA TRP A 64 23.22 15.86 14.32
C TRP A 64 22.00 16.75 14.48
N GLN A 65 21.76 17.31 15.68
CA GLN A 65 20.61 18.15 15.97
C GLN A 65 20.69 19.56 15.33
N GLU A 66 21.83 19.97 14.79
CA GLU A 66 21.98 21.20 14.03
C GLU A 66 21.37 21.09 12.63
N LEU A 67 21.20 19.86 12.15
CA LEU A 67 20.56 19.59 10.85
C LEU A 67 19.06 19.80 10.96
N ARG A 68 18.53 20.67 10.08
CA ARG A 68 17.09 20.88 9.99
C ARG A 68 16.39 19.58 9.61
N GLY A 69 15.42 19.16 10.42
CA GLY A 69 14.68 17.90 10.23
C GLY A 69 15.17 16.76 11.11
N ILE A 70 16.26 16.94 11.87
CA ILE A 70 16.74 15.98 12.86
C ILE A 70 16.43 16.49 14.27
N GLY A 71 15.53 15.81 14.97
CA GLY A 71 15.20 16.07 16.36
C GLY A 71 16.04 15.21 17.31
N SER A 72 15.88 15.42 18.62
CA SER A 72 16.63 14.70 19.65
C SER A 72 16.51 13.16 19.55
N SER A 73 15.31 12.65 19.27
CA SER A 73 15.07 11.21 19.13
C SER A 73 15.76 10.61 17.90
N THR A 74 15.68 11.28 16.75
CA THR A 74 16.32 10.81 15.51
C THR A 74 17.84 10.96 15.55
N ALA A 75 18.36 12.05 16.17
CA ALA A 75 19.79 12.23 16.42
C ALA A 75 20.36 11.11 17.31
N ALA A 76 19.62 10.69 18.34
CA ALA A 76 20.04 9.57 19.19
C ALA A 76 20.16 8.26 18.38
N VAL A 77 19.19 7.97 17.50
CA VAL A 77 19.26 6.79 16.61
C VAL A 77 20.48 6.85 15.71
N VAL A 78 20.75 8.00 15.08
CA VAL A 78 21.93 8.14 14.20
C VAL A 78 23.22 7.95 15.00
N ARG A 79 23.36 8.60 16.15
CA ARG A 79 24.55 8.53 17.02
C ARG A 79 24.86 7.09 17.45
N GLU A 80 23.88 6.41 18.02
CA GLU A 80 24.01 5.03 18.50
C GLU A 80 24.33 4.07 17.33
N ALA A 81 23.67 4.25 16.18
CA ALA A 81 23.92 3.44 14.99
C ALA A 81 25.33 3.62 14.44
N VAL A 82 25.81 4.87 14.35
CA VAL A 82 27.18 5.20 13.89
C VAL A 82 28.24 4.62 14.84
N ALA A 83 27.96 4.59 16.15
CA ALA A 83 28.82 3.94 17.14
C ALA A 83 28.86 2.40 17.02
N GLY A 84 28.06 1.81 16.12
CA GLY A 84 27.98 0.35 15.93
C GLY A 84 26.99 -0.35 16.86
N GLU A 85 26.24 0.41 17.64
CA GLU A 85 25.25 -0.09 18.61
C GLU A 85 23.89 -0.34 17.93
N VAL A 86 23.01 -1.13 18.54
CA VAL A 86 21.60 -1.18 18.20
C VAL A 86 20.91 -0.02 18.91
N PRO A 87 20.35 0.95 18.18
CA PRO A 87 19.75 2.12 18.83
C PRO A 87 18.65 1.77 19.83
N THR A 88 18.66 2.39 20.98
CA THR A 88 17.67 2.18 22.05
C THR A 88 16.24 2.32 21.54
N LYS A 89 16.00 3.32 20.66
CA LYS A 89 14.68 3.51 20.05
C LYS A 89 14.28 2.39 19.09
N LEU A 90 15.25 1.82 18.39
CA LEU A 90 15.00 0.68 17.50
C LEU A 90 14.71 -0.58 18.33
N ALA A 91 15.51 -0.85 19.38
CA ALA A 91 15.29 -1.98 20.27
C ALA A 91 13.87 -1.94 20.89
N ALA A 92 13.46 -0.76 21.40
CA ALA A 92 12.13 -0.56 21.95
C ALA A 92 11.02 -0.75 20.89
N ALA A 93 11.21 -0.22 19.67
CA ALA A 93 10.23 -0.39 18.60
C ALA A 93 10.10 -1.85 18.16
N ARG A 94 11.21 -2.61 18.11
CA ARG A 94 11.19 -4.05 17.83
C ARG A 94 10.44 -4.83 18.90
N GLU A 95 10.66 -4.52 20.18
CA GLU A 95 9.96 -5.16 21.31
C GLU A 95 8.46 -4.86 21.28
N GLU A 96 8.07 -3.59 21.07
CA GLU A 96 6.68 -3.15 21.14
C GLU A 96 5.88 -3.49 19.87
N HIS A 97 6.52 -3.40 18.69
CA HIS A 97 5.84 -3.44 17.39
C HIS A 97 6.37 -4.52 16.43
N GLY A 98 7.40 -5.28 16.80
CA GLY A 98 8.00 -6.31 15.94
C GLY A 98 7.24 -7.64 15.93
N GLY A 99 6.30 -7.84 16.84
CA GLY A 99 5.47 -9.04 16.93
C GLY A 99 4.40 -9.14 15.83
N PRO A 100 3.63 -10.23 15.77
CA PRO A 100 2.50 -10.36 14.84
C PRO A 100 1.48 -9.23 15.02
N LEU A 101 0.91 -8.72 13.90
CA LEU A 101 -0.10 -7.64 13.94
C LEU A 101 -1.43 -8.10 14.54
N LEU A 102 -1.74 -9.39 14.39
CA LEU A 102 -2.93 -10.03 14.93
C LEU A 102 -2.66 -11.52 15.17
N GLU A 103 -3.50 -12.13 16.00
CA GLU A 103 -3.54 -13.59 16.10
C GLU A 103 -4.26 -14.15 14.87
N MET A 104 -3.57 -14.97 14.09
CA MET A 104 -4.12 -15.56 12.88
C MET A 104 -4.46 -17.03 13.07
N THR A 105 -5.55 -17.48 12.45
CA THR A 105 -5.84 -18.91 12.30
C THR A 105 -4.78 -19.60 11.41
N PRO A 106 -4.65 -20.93 11.45
CA PRO A 106 -3.79 -21.65 10.50
C PRO A 106 -4.12 -21.33 9.04
N ALA A 107 -5.41 -21.27 8.68
CA ALA A 107 -5.86 -20.93 7.33
C ALA A 107 -5.48 -19.49 6.93
N GLY A 108 -5.63 -18.53 7.86
CA GLY A 108 -5.21 -17.14 7.60
C GLY A 108 -3.70 -17.01 7.36
N ARG A 109 -2.87 -17.73 8.13
CA ARG A 109 -1.42 -17.76 7.92
C ARG A 109 -1.03 -18.41 6.59
N GLU A 110 -1.69 -19.52 6.24
CA GLU A 110 -1.49 -20.19 4.96
C GLU A 110 -1.82 -19.23 3.81
N LEU A 111 -2.99 -18.58 3.85
CA LEU A 111 -3.40 -17.64 2.84
C LEU A 111 -2.46 -16.42 2.72
N LEU A 112 -2.00 -15.86 3.86
CA LEU A 112 -1.01 -14.78 3.86
C LEU A 112 0.29 -15.22 3.16
N GLY A 113 0.70 -16.48 3.35
CA GLY A 113 1.87 -17.07 2.69
C GLY A 113 1.68 -17.31 1.19
N LEU A 114 0.44 -17.40 0.71
CA LEU A 114 0.11 -17.55 -0.71
C LEU A 114 0.00 -16.20 -1.45
N LEU A 115 -0.10 -15.07 -0.72
CA LEU A 115 -0.17 -13.76 -1.37
C LEU A 115 1.14 -13.44 -2.09
N ALA A 116 1.10 -13.45 -3.42
CA ALA A 116 2.23 -13.13 -4.28
C ALA A 116 2.48 -11.61 -4.36
N GLY A 117 1.44 -10.78 -4.26
CA GLY A 117 1.60 -9.34 -4.36
C GLY A 117 0.49 -8.51 -3.73
N ASP A 118 0.54 -7.22 -4.05
CA ASP A 118 -0.39 -6.19 -3.59
C ASP A 118 -0.73 -5.27 -4.78
N LEU A 119 -2.00 -5.04 -5.04
CA LEU A 119 -2.48 -4.28 -6.21
C LEU A 119 -2.92 -2.86 -5.85
N HIS A 120 -2.81 -2.44 -4.57
CA HIS A 120 -3.27 -1.14 -4.13
C HIS A 120 -2.29 -0.52 -3.12
N SER A 121 -1.42 0.36 -3.61
CA SER A 121 -0.47 1.09 -2.77
C SER A 121 -0.16 2.49 -3.33
N HIS A 122 0.19 3.41 -2.43
CA HIS A 122 0.42 4.83 -2.70
C HIS A 122 1.85 5.23 -2.39
N THR A 123 2.33 6.23 -3.12
CA THR A 123 3.67 6.79 -2.95
C THR A 123 3.62 8.28 -2.65
N SER A 124 4.79 8.90 -2.43
CA SER A 124 4.91 10.35 -2.30
C SER A 124 4.55 11.13 -3.56
N ASP A 125 4.23 10.45 -4.66
CA ASP A 125 3.71 11.10 -5.85
C ASP A 125 2.26 11.57 -5.64
N SER A 126 1.48 10.85 -4.80
CA SER A 126 0.17 11.32 -4.33
C SER A 126 0.20 11.70 -2.85
N ASP A 127 -0.36 10.91 -1.96
CA ASP A 127 -0.45 11.16 -0.53
C ASP A 127 0.25 10.11 0.34
N GLY A 128 0.99 9.20 -0.26
CA GLY A 128 1.87 8.29 0.45
C GLY A 128 3.05 9.00 1.11
N GLY A 129 3.57 8.41 2.17
CA GLY A 129 4.67 8.95 2.98
C GLY A 129 6.07 8.53 2.52
N ALA A 130 6.21 7.79 1.41
CA ALA A 130 7.48 7.27 0.95
C ALA A 130 7.58 7.23 -0.58
N PRO A 131 8.80 7.39 -1.15
CA PRO A 131 9.02 7.22 -2.58
C PRO A 131 8.84 5.75 -3.01
N LEU A 132 8.54 5.55 -4.30
CA LEU A 132 8.27 4.22 -4.87
C LEU A 132 9.36 3.19 -4.55
N LEU A 133 10.64 3.57 -4.60
CA LEU A 133 11.74 2.67 -4.29
C LEU A 133 11.68 2.11 -2.86
N GLU A 134 11.30 2.92 -1.87
CA GLU A 134 11.18 2.47 -0.49
C GLU A 134 9.97 1.55 -0.31
N MET A 135 8.86 1.84 -0.98
CA MET A 135 7.69 0.95 -1.02
C MET A 135 8.06 -0.40 -1.63
N ALA A 136 8.74 -0.39 -2.77
CA ALA A 136 9.18 -1.60 -3.47
C ALA A 136 10.15 -2.46 -2.63
N ARG A 137 11.16 -1.83 -2.01
CA ARG A 137 12.10 -2.54 -1.13
C ARG A 137 11.40 -3.18 0.08
N ALA A 138 10.37 -2.52 0.61
CA ALA A 138 9.60 -3.05 1.73
C ALA A 138 8.72 -4.23 1.30
N ALA A 139 8.07 -4.16 0.13
CA ALA A 139 7.30 -5.27 -0.43
C ALA A 139 8.18 -6.51 -0.67
N ASP A 140 9.37 -6.32 -1.27
CA ASP A 140 10.36 -7.39 -1.48
C ASP A 140 10.82 -8.00 -0.13
N ALA A 141 11.12 -7.17 0.87
CA ALA A 141 11.51 -7.62 2.21
C ALA A 141 10.38 -8.39 2.93
N LEU A 142 9.11 -8.10 2.62
CA LEU A 142 7.93 -8.83 3.09
C LEU A 142 7.64 -10.09 2.27
N GLY A 143 8.49 -10.41 1.28
CA GLY A 143 8.39 -11.63 0.47
C GLY A 143 7.30 -11.56 -0.59
N ARG A 144 6.99 -10.37 -1.12
CA ARG A 144 6.07 -10.22 -2.26
C ARG A 144 6.84 -10.36 -3.57
N ASP A 145 6.21 -11.01 -4.56
CA ASP A 145 6.76 -11.16 -5.92
C ASP A 145 6.49 -9.91 -6.76
N TYR A 146 5.41 -9.16 -6.44
CA TYR A 146 5.09 -7.92 -7.14
C TYR A 146 4.40 -6.90 -6.22
N LEU A 147 4.47 -5.62 -6.64
CA LEU A 147 3.76 -4.49 -6.05
C LEU A 147 3.21 -3.60 -7.17
N ALA A 148 1.93 -3.25 -7.13
CA ALA A 148 1.37 -2.21 -7.98
C ALA A 148 1.47 -0.84 -7.29
N VAL A 149 2.04 0.15 -7.99
CA VAL A 149 1.87 1.55 -7.61
C VAL A 149 0.56 2.07 -8.21
N THR A 150 -0.34 2.52 -7.35
CA THR A 150 -1.70 2.94 -7.72
C THR A 150 -2.03 4.29 -7.10
N ASP A 151 -1.16 5.28 -7.29
CA ASP A 151 -1.39 6.64 -6.82
C ASP A 151 -2.73 7.19 -7.33
N HIS A 152 -3.36 8.09 -6.58
CA HIS A 152 -4.67 8.63 -6.86
C HIS A 152 -4.77 9.40 -8.18
N SER A 153 -5.95 9.38 -8.79
CA SER A 153 -6.33 10.16 -9.97
C SER A 153 -6.60 11.64 -9.64
N PRO A 154 -6.66 12.56 -10.63
CA PRO A 154 -6.65 14.01 -10.42
C PRO A 154 -7.80 14.56 -9.58
N ARG A 155 -8.96 13.89 -9.57
CA ARG A 155 -10.16 14.35 -8.83
C ARG A 155 -9.89 14.45 -7.34
N LEU A 156 -9.11 13.56 -6.78
CA LEU A 156 -8.80 13.53 -5.35
C LEU A 156 -7.68 14.54 -5.01
N ARG A 157 -8.02 15.83 -5.08
CA ARG A 157 -7.08 16.94 -4.86
C ARG A 157 -6.44 16.92 -3.48
N VAL A 158 -7.16 16.46 -2.46
CA VAL A 158 -6.66 16.38 -1.08
C VAL A 158 -5.54 15.35 -0.93
N ALA A 159 -5.51 14.36 -1.82
CA ALA A 159 -4.46 13.37 -1.91
C ALA A 159 -3.42 13.69 -3.00
N ASN A 160 -3.39 14.92 -3.53
CA ASN A 160 -2.44 15.33 -4.58
C ASN A 160 -2.49 14.42 -5.84
N GLY A 161 -3.68 13.93 -6.21
CA GLY A 161 -3.87 12.99 -7.32
C GLY A 161 -3.16 13.38 -8.61
N LEU A 162 -2.72 12.40 -9.38
CA LEU A 162 -1.85 12.57 -10.54
C LEU A 162 -2.62 13.07 -11.76
N SER A 163 -2.21 14.21 -12.32
CA SER A 163 -2.65 14.63 -13.65
C SER A 163 -2.18 13.62 -14.72
N ALA A 164 -2.73 13.71 -15.93
CA ALA A 164 -2.32 12.89 -17.06
C ALA A 164 -0.79 12.95 -17.30
N GLU A 165 -0.22 14.16 -17.23
CA GLU A 165 1.22 14.40 -17.41
C GLU A 165 2.05 13.75 -16.29
N ARG A 166 1.58 13.85 -15.03
CA ARG A 166 2.26 13.23 -13.89
C ARG A 166 2.19 11.71 -13.94
N LEU A 167 1.06 11.14 -14.35
CA LEU A 167 0.92 9.69 -14.54
C LEU A 167 1.85 9.17 -15.66
N VAL A 168 1.99 9.94 -16.75
CA VAL A 168 2.97 9.61 -17.81
C VAL A 168 4.41 9.69 -17.27
N ALA A 169 4.75 10.73 -16.51
CA ALA A 169 6.08 10.86 -15.92
C ALA A 169 6.38 9.75 -14.88
N GLN A 170 5.39 9.29 -14.14
CA GLN A 170 5.57 8.19 -13.19
C GLN A 170 6.00 6.88 -13.87
N ARG A 171 5.69 6.68 -15.14
CA ARG A 171 6.18 5.54 -15.93
C ARG A 171 7.70 5.48 -15.98
N ASP A 172 8.34 6.65 -16.14
CA ASP A 172 9.81 6.75 -16.16
C ASP A 172 10.38 6.44 -14.77
N THR A 173 9.73 6.91 -13.70
CA THR A 173 10.08 6.57 -12.32
C THR A 173 9.97 5.06 -12.07
N VAL A 174 8.88 4.42 -12.52
CA VAL A 174 8.71 2.95 -12.40
C VAL A 174 9.83 2.22 -13.14
N ALA A 175 10.19 2.66 -14.36
CA ALA A 175 11.26 2.05 -15.12
C ALA A 175 12.62 2.18 -14.42
N GLN A 176 12.93 3.36 -13.86
CA GLN A 176 14.15 3.61 -13.09
C GLN A 176 14.22 2.74 -11.85
N VAL A 177 13.10 2.62 -11.09
CA VAL A 177 13.06 1.80 -9.88
C VAL A 177 13.18 0.32 -10.22
N ARG A 178 12.55 -0.17 -11.30
CA ARG A 178 12.76 -1.55 -11.80
C ARG A 178 14.24 -1.85 -12.06
N GLN A 179 14.94 -0.92 -12.73
CA GLN A 179 16.38 -1.08 -12.99
C GLN A 179 17.18 -1.10 -11.69
N GLN A 180 16.87 -0.21 -10.75
CA GLN A 180 17.58 -0.14 -9.48
C GLN A 180 17.37 -1.40 -8.62
N LEU A 181 16.15 -1.96 -8.59
CA LEU A 181 15.88 -3.24 -7.92
C LEU A 181 16.69 -4.39 -8.54
N ALA A 182 16.76 -4.42 -9.88
CA ALA A 182 17.56 -5.41 -10.60
C ALA A 182 19.07 -5.28 -10.28
N ASP A 183 19.60 -4.06 -10.23
CA ASP A 183 20.99 -3.78 -9.84
C ASP A 183 21.28 -4.20 -8.38
N GLU A 184 20.27 -4.16 -7.50
CA GLU A 184 20.32 -4.66 -6.12
C GLU A 184 20.15 -6.19 -6.02
N GLY A 185 19.92 -6.88 -7.14
CA GLY A 185 19.68 -8.32 -7.18
C GLY A 185 18.32 -8.74 -6.62
N ARG A 186 17.34 -7.84 -6.58
CA ARG A 186 15.96 -8.10 -6.13
C ARG A 186 15.10 -8.56 -7.29
N SER A 187 14.13 -9.44 -6.99
CA SER A 187 13.25 -10.06 -7.99
C SER A 187 11.84 -9.46 -8.03
N LEU A 188 11.54 -8.49 -7.16
CA LEU A 188 10.22 -7.87 -7.11
C LEU A 188 9.86 -7.23 -8.46
N GLU A 189 8.70 -7.59 -9.01
CA GLU A 189 8.11 -6.94 -10.18
C GLU A 189 7.25 -5.75 -9.77
N LEU A 190 7.54 -4.56 -10.30
CA LEU A 190 6.66 -3.41 -10.13
C LEU A 190 5.61 -3.39 -11.23
N LEU A 191 4.35 -3.20 -10.86
CA LEU A 191 3.25 -2.95 -11.78
C LEU A 191 2.92 -1.45 -11.74
N HIS A 192 2.70 -0.84 -12.92
CA HIS A 192 2.27 0.55 -13.02
C HIS A 192 0.75 0.58 -13.12
N GLY A 193 0.10 1.12 -12.12
CA GLY A 193 -1.34 1.21 -12.00
C GLY A 193 -1.83 2.60 -11.62
N ILE A 194 -3.09 2.69 -11.21
CA ILE A 194 -3.74 3.88 -10.69
C ILE A 194 -4.90 3.48 -9.78
N GLU A 195 -5.11 4.20 -8.69
CA GLU A 195 -6.42 4.26 -8.05
C GLU A 195 -7.21 5.39 -8.69
N VAL A 196 -8.16 5.00 -9.56
CA VAL A 196 -8.97 5.95 -10.34
C VAL A 196 -10.31 6.21 -9.67
N ASP A 197 -10.63 7.50 -9.47
CA ASP A 197 -11.93 7.91 -8.94
C ASP A 197 -13.06 7.53 -9.90
N VAL A 198 -14.11 6.91 -9.35
CA VAL A 198 -15.39 6.75 -10.05
C VAL A 198 -16.17 8.06 -9.92
N LEU A 199 -16.40 8.75 -11.05
CA LEU A 199 -17.14 10.02 -11.09
C LEU A 199 -18.62 9.80 -10.82
N ASP A 200 -19.37 10.90 -10.64
CA ASP A 200 -20.79 10.84 -10.27
C ASP A 200 -21.66 10.09 -11.27
N ASP A 201 -21.28 10.10 -12.56
CA ASP A 201 -21.94 9.40 -13.67
C ASP A 201 -21.40 7.97 -13.90
N GLY A 202 -20.42 7.53 -13.09
CA GLY A 202 -19.78 6.22 -13.18
C GLY A 202 -18.62 6.15 -14.18
N THR A 203 -18.24 7.26 -14.84
CA THR A 203 -17.01 7.32 -15.63
C THR A 203 -15.76 7.36 -14.74
N LEU A 204 -14.60 7.02 -15.29
CA LEU A 204 -13.33 7.00 -14.57
C LEU A 204 -12.59 8.33 -14.74
N ASP A 205 -12.00 8.83 -13.66
CA ASP A 205 -11.33 10.15 -13.58
C ASP A 205 -9.93 10.14 -14.21
N GLN A 206 -9.78 9.59 -15.40
CA GLN A 206 -8.57 9.69 -16.20
C GLN A 206 -8.90 9.42 -17.67
N ARG A 207 -8.00 9.82 -18.58
CA ARG A 207 -8.13 9.56 -20.02
C ARG A 207 -8.06 8.06 -20.29
N GLU A 208 -8.98 7.54 -21.09
CA GLU A 208 -9.07 6.12 -21.43
C GLU A 208 -7.81 5.59 -22.12
N ASP A 209 -7.20 6.39 -23.00
CA ASP A 209 -5.96 6.03 -23.69
C ASP A 209 -4.77 5.86 -22.73
N LEU A 210 -4.74 6.59 -21.62
CA LEU A 210 -3.75 6.40 -20.56
C LEU A 210 -4.08 5.20 -19.68
N LEU A 211 -5.34 5.04 -19.26
CA LEU A 211 -5.77 3.89 -18.47
C LEU A 211 -5.48 2.56 -19.17
N ALA A 212 -5.67 2.51 -20.50
CA ALA A 212 -5.38 1.32 -21.30
C ALA A 212 -3.89 0.93 -21.34
N THR A 213 -2.99 1.83 -20.94
CA THR A 213 -1.54 1.55 -20.91
C THR A 213 -1.04 1.07 -19.55
N LEU A 214 -1.90 1.02 -18.54
CA LEU A 214 -1.55 0.62 -17.18
C LEU A 214 -1.71 -0.90 -16.98
N ASP A 215 -0.89 -1.46 -16.10
CA ASP A 215 -0.96 -2.87 -15.73
C ASP A 215 -2.24 -3.19 -14.92
N VAL A 216 -2.64 -2.29 -13.99
CA VAL A 216 -3.80 -2.46 -13.09
C VAL A 216 -4.53 -1.14 -12.87
N ARG A 217 -5.87 -1.18 -12.77
CA ARG A 217 -6.73 -0.03 -12.45
C ARG A 217 -7.69 -0.41 -11.33
N VAL A 218 -7.51 0.23 -10.16
CA VAL A 218 -8.39 0.12 -8.99
C VAL A 218 -9.41 1.26 -9.07
N ALA A 219 -10.68 0.94 -9.30
CA ALA A 219 -11.74 1.95 -9.40
C ALA A 219 -12.41 2.14 -8.04
N SER A 220 -12.33 3.34 -7.49
CA SER A 220 -12.80 3.65 -6.13
C SER A 220 -13.74 4.84 -6.09
N VAL A 221 -14.72 4.82 -5.18
CA VAL A 221 -15.62 5.93 -4.92
C VAL A 221 -15.12 6.74 -3.73
N HIS A 222 -14.65 7.98 -3.94
CA HIS A 222 -14.17 8.86 -2.86
C HIS A 222 -15.09 10.05 -2.58
N SER A 223 -16.09 10.29 -3.43
CA SER A 223 -16.99 11.43 -3.30
C SER A 223 -18.45 10.98 -3.18
N LYS A 224 -19.27 11.81 -2.51
CA LYS A 224 -20.71 11.55 -2.33
C LYS A 224 -21.02 10.16 -1.76
N LEU A 225 -20.21 9.69 -0.81
CA LEU A 225 -20.35 8.34 -0.20
C LEU A 225 -21.71 8.09 0.47
N ARG A 226 -22.51 9.14 0.70
CA ARG A 226 -23.91 9.07 1.20
C ARG A 226 -24.95 9.23 0.10
N MET A 227 -24.55 9.02 -1.16
CA MET A 227 -25.47 9.02 -2.29
C MET A 227 -26.53 7.93 -2.08
N PRO A 228 -27.82 8.18 -2.34
CA PRO A 228 -28.86 7.15 -2.25
C PRO A 228 -28.54 5.94 -3.11
N SER A 229 -28.93 4.74 -2.69
CA SER A 229 -28.68 3.49 -3.42
C SER A 229 -29.16 3.53 -4.87
N ALA A 230 -30.30 4.17 -5.13
CA ALA A 230 -30.83 4.34 -6.50
C ALA A 230 -29.91 5.13 -7.45
N GLU A 231 -29.03 5.97 -6.90
CA GLU A 231 -28.03 6.73 -7.67
C GLU A 231 -26.64 6.06 -7.61
N MET A 232 -26.25 5.51 -6.45
CA MET A 232 -24.97 4.86 -6.26
C MET A 232 -24.85 3.56 -7.10
N THR A 233 -25.91 2.77 -7.16
CA THR A 233 -25.92 1.51 -7.91
C THR A 233 -25.58 1.69 -9.39
N PRO A 234 -26.28 2.56 -10.17
CA PRO A 234 -25.91 2.76 -11.58
C PRO A 234 -24.51 3.36 -11.75
N ARG A 235 -24.05 4.21 -10.82
CA ARG A 235 -22.67 4.73 -10.80
C ARG A 235 -21.64 3.61 -10.70
N MET A 236 -21.81 2.70 -9.75
CA MET A 236 -20.90 1.56 -9.55
C MET A 236 -20.98 0.56 -10.70
N LEU A 237 -22.20 0.27 -11.22
CA LEU A 237 -22.38 -0.61 -12.37
C LEU A 237 -21.70 -0.07 -13.63
N ALA A 238 -21.74 1.24 -13.86
CA ALA A 238 -21.05 1.87 -14.98
C ALA A 238 -19.53 1.70 -14.86
N ALA A 239 -18.96 1.92 -13.67
CA ALA A 239 -17.54 1.72 -13.42
C ALA A 239 -17.11 0.25 -13.56
N VAL A 240 -17.87 -0.69 -13.01
CA VAL A 240 -17.57 -2.15 -13.10
C VAL A 240 -17.63 -2.64 -14.54
N ARG A 241 -18.60 -2.16 -15.33
CA ARG A 241 -18.74 -2.53 -16.74
C ARG A 241 -17.75 -1.83 -17.66
N ASN A 242 -17.03 -0.84 -17.19
CA ASN A 242 -15.96 -0.21 -17.94
C ASN A 242 -14.80 -1.22 -18.10
N PRO A 243 -14.36 -1.54 -19.35
CA PRO A 243 -13.29 -2.52 -19.58
C PRO A 243 -11.95 -2.11 -18.94
N LEU A 244 -11.79 -0.83 -18.60
CA LEU A 244 -10.61 -0.28 -17.96
C LEU A 244 -10.60 -0.47 -16.42
N THR A 245 -11.60 -1.13 -15.82
CA THR A 245 -11.62 -1.45 -14.39
C THR A 245 -11.09 -2.85 -14.14
N SER A 246 -10.03 -3.01 -13.36
CA SER A 246 -9.51 -4.32 -12.92
C SER A 246 -10.07 -4.71 -11.55
N VAL A 247 -10.05 -3.79 -10.61
CA VAL A 247 -10.46 -4.00 -9.21
C VAL A 247 -11.49 -2.95 -8.81
N LEU A 248 -12.55 -3.35 -8.11
CA LEU A 248 -13.47 -2.45 -7.41
C LEU A 248 -12.90 -2.22 -6.00
N GLY A 249 -12.26 -1.07 -5.79
CA GLY A 249 -11.58 -0.71 -4.55
C GLY A 249 -12.56 -0.37 -3.42
N HIS A 250 -12.24 -0.77 -2.18
CA HIS A 250 -12.99 -0.50 -0.92
C HIS A 250 -14.43 -0.01 -1.13
N CYS A 251 -15.24 -0.86 -1.74
CA CYS A 251 -16.50 -0.55 -2.42
C CYS A 251 -17.58 0.15 -1.56
N THR A 252 -17.49 0.06 -0.22
CA THR A 252 -18.42 0.78 0.65
C THR A 252 -17.85 2.09 1.19
N GLY A 253 -16.54 2.28 1.13
CA GLY A 253 -15.85 3.46 1.66
C GLY A 253 -16.02 3.64 3.17
N ARG A 254 -16.46 2.60 3.92
CA ARG A 254 -16.71 2.70 5.38
C ARG A 254 -15.42 2.91 6.16
N LEU A 255 -15.58 3.45 7.38
CA LEU A 255 -14.54 3.50 8.40
C LEU A 255 -15.17 3.03 9.73
N VAL A 256 -14.62 1.97 10.32
CA VAL A 256 -15.11 1.42 11.59
C VAL A 256 -14.35 1.99 12.80
N THR A 257 -13.15 2.51 12.58
CA THR A 257 -12.29 3.11 13.59
C THR A 257 -11.29 4.07 12.95
N GLY A 258 -10.44 4.71 13.74
CA GLY A 258 -9.32 5.53 13.28
C GLY A 258 -9.40 7.01 13.66
N GLY A 259 -8.30 7.74 13.46
CA GLY A 259 -8.16 9.16 13.83
C GLY A 259 -9.08 10.12 13.05
N ARG A 260 -9.63 9.67 11.91
CA ARG A 260 -10.62 10.42 11.10
C ARG A 260 -12.07 10.15 11.52
N GLY A 261 -12.29 9.40 12.62
CA GLY A 261 -13.61 9.00 13.09
C GLY A 261 -14.19 7.80 12.33
N THR A 262 -15.49 7.56 12.52
CA THR A 262 -16.23 6.49 11.85
C THR A 262 -17.05 7.03 10.67
N ARG A 263 -17.27 6.20 9.67
CA ARG A 263 -18.12 6.49 8.51
C ARG A 263 -18.93 5.23 8.19
N PRO A 264 -20.27 5.33 8.05
CA PRO A 264 -21.09 4.20 7.65
C PRO A 264 -20.73 3.78 6.20
N PRO A 265 -21.04 2.53 5.82
CA PRO A 265 -20.91 2.07 4.44
C PRO A 265 -21.81 2.88 3.49
N SER A 266 -21.37 3.06 2.24
CA SER A 266 -22.22 3.52 1.15
C SER A 266 -23.32 2.49 0.89
N GLU A 267 -24.52 2.97 0.50
CA GLU A 267 -25.66 2.14 0.18
C GLU A 267 -25.75 1.93 -1.34
N PHE A 268 -25.79 0.68 -1.78
CA PHE A 268 -25.99 0.29 -3.17
C PHE A 268 -26.64 -1.10 -3.25
N ASP A 269 -27.17 -1.46 -4.40
CA ASP A 269 -27.66 -2.82 -4.68
C ASP A 269 -26.45 -3.75 -4.87
N ALA A 270 -26.03 -4.39 -3.78
CA ALA A 270 -24.84 -5.22 -3.75
C ALA A 270 -24.99 -6.48 -4.61
N GLU A 271 -26.21 -7.06 -4.70
CA GLU A 271 -26.48 -8.22 -5.56
C GLU A 271 -26.22 -7.86 -7.02
N ALA A 272 -26.76 -6.73 -7.49
CA ALA A 272 -26.56 -6.26 -8.86
C ALA A 272 -25.11 -5.92 -9.17
N VAL A 273 -24.41 -5.24 -8.24
CA VAL A 273 -23.00 -4.83 -8.43
C VAL A 273 -22.07 -6.05 -8.44
N PHE A 274 -22.22 -6.98 -7.49
CA PHE A 274 -21.37 -8.16 -7.45
C PHE A 274 -21.66 -9.15 -8.58
N ALA A 275 -22.93 -9.28 -9.02
CA ALA A 275 -23.24 -10.03 -10.23
C ALA A 275 -22.52 -9.43 -11.45
N ALA A 276 -22.46 -8.09 -11.56
CA ALA A 276 -21.70 -7.44 -12.62
C ALA A 276 -20.18 -7.67 -12.46
N CYS A 277 -19.61 -7.58 -11.25
CA CYS A 277 -18.20 -7.89 -10.99
C CYS A 277 -17.85 -9.30 -11.45
N ALA A 278 -18.68 -10.29 -11.11
CA ALA A 278 -18.47 -11.68 -11.51
C ALA A 278 -18.54 -11.85 -13.04
N GLN A 279 -19.53 -11.23 -13.70
CA GLN A 279 -19.72 -11.27 -15.14
C GLN A 279 -18.56 -10.64 -15.89
N GLU A 280 -18.08 -9.52 -15.41
CA GLU A 280 -17.02 -8.71 -16.02
C GLU A 280 -15.61 -9.14 -15.55
N CYS A 281 -15.48 -10.17 -14.71
CA CYS A 281 -14.22 -10.59 -14.10
C CYS A 281 -13.47 -9.46 -13.37
N VAL A 282 -14.19 -8.48 -12.79
CA VAL A 282 -13.64 -7.46 -11.93
C VAL A 282 -13.46 -8.03 -10.53
N ALA A 283 -12.27 -7.89 -9.94
CA ALA A 283 -12.04 -8.33 -8.57
C ALA A 283 -12.68 -7.35 -7.57
N VAL A 284 -13.27 -7.89 -6.49
CA VAL A 284 -13.72 -7.09 -5.34
C VAL A 284 -12.58 -7.01 -4.34
N GLU A 285 -12.17 -5.80 -3.98
CA GLU A 285 -11.11 -5.60 -3.03
C GLU A 285 -11.53 -6.00 -1.61
N LEU A 286 -10.73 -6.83 -0.94
CA LEU A 286 -10.69 -6.94 0.51
C LEU A 286 -9.59 -5.98 1.02
N ASN A 287 -9.98 -4.77 1.33
CA ASN A 287 -9.06 -3.76 1.84
C ASN A 287 -8.55 -4.17 3.22
N ALA A 288 -7.24 -4.36 3.34
CA ALA A 288 -6.61 -4.91 4.54
C ALA A 288 -6.43 -3.88 5.67
N ARG A 289 -6.77 -2.61 5.44
CA ARG A 289 -6.69 -1.59 6.50
C ARG A 289 -7.68 -1.89 7.63
N PRO A 290 -7.21 -2.08 8.87
CA PRO A 290 -8.10 -2.43 9.99
C PRO A 290 -9.13 -1.35 10.33
N GLU A 291 -8.88 -0.08 9.95
CA GLU A 291 -9.85 1.00 10.09
C GLU A 291 -10.98 0.96 9.08
N ARG A 292 -10.82 0.26 7.95
CA ARG A 292 -11.85 0.12 6.92
C ARG A 292 -12.68 -1.14 7.11
N GLN A 293 -12.01 -2.30 7.16
CA GLN A 293 -12.67 -3.62 7.10
C GLN A 293 -13.69 -3.68 5.95
N ASP A 294 -13.28 -3.19 4.78
CA ASP A 294 -14.14 -3.01 3.60
C ASP A 294 -13.88 -4.12 2.57
N PRO A 295 -14.90 -4.80 2.05
CA PRO A 295 -16.31 -4.72 2.40
C PRO A 295 -16.63 -5.30 3.81
N PRO A 296 -17.84 -5.02 4.38
CA PRO A 296 -18.39 -5.77 5.50
C PRO A 296 -18.43 -7.28 5.23
N ASP A 297 -18.38 -8.11 6.28
CA ASP A 297 -18.30 -9.56 6.14
C ASP A 297 -19.53 -10.16 5.43
N GLU A 298 -20.72 -9.59 5.68
CA GLU A 298 -21.94 -9.94 4.95
C GLU A 298 -21.85 -9.66 3.44
N LEU A 299 -21.16 -8.62 3.03
CA LEU A 299 -20.94 -8.31 1.62
C LEU A 299 -19.84 -9.19 1.00
N ILE A 300 -18.84 -9.61 1.76
CA ILE A 300 -17.85 -10.60 1.30
C ILE A 300 -18.57 -11.92 0.98
N ALA A 301 -19.46 -12.38 1.87
CA ALA A 301 -20.22 -13.60 1.65
C ALA A 301 -21.10 -13.50 0.39
N LEU A 302 -21.77 -12.36 0.19
CA LEU A 302 -22.59 -12.12 -0.99
C LEU A 302 -21.76 -12.09 -2.29
N ALA A 303 -20.59 -11.44 -2.28
CA ALA A 303 -19.69 -11.41 -3.43
C ALA A 303 -19.13 -12.81 -3.76
N LEU A 304 -18.82 -13.62 -2.72
CA LEU A 304 -18.38 -14.99 -2.88
C LEU A 304 -19.48 -15.86 -3.53
N GLU A 305 -20.72 -15.71 -3.07
CA GLU A 305 -21.90 -16.40 -3.59
C GLU A 305 -22.22 -15.99 -5.04
N ALA A 306 -22.06 -14.70 -5.37
CA ALA A 306 -22.21 -14.17 -6.73
C ALA A 306 -21.14 -14.66 -7.70
N GLY A 307 -20.07 -15.28 -7.24
CA GLY A 307 -19.01 -15.79 -8.08
C GLY A 307 -17.85 -14.83 -8.35
N CYS A 308 -17.69 -13.72 -7.58
CA CYS A 308 -16.64 -12.73 -7.78
C CYS A 308 -15.22 -13.28 -7.62
N LEU A 309 -14.25 -12.71 -8.31
CA LEU A 309 -12.85 -12.71 -7.93
C LEU A 309 -12.62 -11.70 -6.81
N PHE A 310 -11.53 -11.88 -6.06
CA PHE A 310 -11.14 -10.97 -4.99
C PHE A 310 -9.68 -10.51 -5.15
N SER A 311 -9.36 -9.32 -4.65
CA SER A 311 -7.98 -8.93 -4.36
C SER A 311 -7.84 -8.64 -2.87
N ILE A 312 -6.71 -8.98 -2.29
CA ILE A 312 -6.38 -8.61 -0.91
C ILE A 312 -5.29 -7.57 -1.01
N ASP A 313 -5.61 -6.33 -0.67
CA ASP A 313 -4.73 -5.19 -0.89
C ASP A 313 -4.55 -4.38 0.39
N SER A 314 -3.35 -3.84 0.57
CA SER A 314 -3.00 -3.10 1.79
C SER A 314 -3.56 -1.69 1.80
N ASP A 315 -3.79 -1.07 0.65
CA ASP A 315 -4.06 0.36 0.53
C ASP A 315 -2.98 1.16 1.29
N ALA A 316 -1.72 0.69 1.14
CA ALA A 316 -0.59 1.18 1.93
C ALA A 316 -0.16 2.57 1.46
N HIS A 317 -0.02 3.49 2.40
CA HIS A 317 0.53 4.83 2.19
C HIS A 317 1.93 4.99 2.79
N ALA A 318 2.52 3.88 3.25
CA ALA A 318 3.87 3.85 3.82
C ALA A 318 4.39 2.40 3.84
N PRO A 319 5.72 2.18 3.78
CA PRO A 319 6.32 0.84 3.74
C PRO A 319 5.82 -0.13 4.81
N GLY A 320 5.70 0.32 6.07
CA GLY A 320 5.22 -0.53 7.17
C GLY A 320 3.74 -0.92 7.06
N GLN A 321 2.94 -0.20 6.26
CA GLN A 321 1.54 -0.52 6.05
C GLN A 321 1.32 -1.67 5.05
N LEU A 322 2.32 -2.03 4.24
CA LEU A 322 2.29 -3.21 3.38
C LEU A 322 2.10 -4.52 4.18
N ASP A 323 2.53 -4.55 5.45
CA ASP A 323 2.33 -5.70 6.33
C ASP A 323 0.87 -5.86 6.82
N LEU A 324 0.01 -4.86 6.58
CA LEU A 324 -1.42 -4.94 6.90
C LEU A 324 -2.18 -6.01 6.10
N LEU A 325 -1.60 -6.54 5.02
CA LEU A 325 -2.15 -7.68 4.26
C LEU A 325 -2.56 -8.85 5.16
N ALA A 326 -1.94 -9.00 6.33
CA ALA A 326 -2.31 -10.01 7.33
C ALA A 326 -3.78 -9.91 7.78
N PHE A 327 -4.34 -8.68 7.89
CA PHE A 327 -5.75 -8.48 8.23
C PHE A 327 -6.69 -8.93 7.11
N GLY A 328 -6.35 -8.59 5.86
CA GLY A 328 -7.13 -9.02 4.69
C GLY A 328 -7.10 -10.54 4.51
N ALA A 329 -5.92 -11.16 4.65
CA ALA A 329 -5.76 -12.61 4.58
C ALA A 329 -6.56 -13.35 5.65
N GLN A 330 -6.57 -12.84 6.90
CA GLN A 330 -7.38 -13.44 7.95
C GLN A 330 -8.88 -13.34 7.63
N ARG A 331 -9.37 -12.17 7.17
CA ARG A 331 -10.78 -11.99 6.80
C ARG A 331 -11.20 -12.86 5.63
N ALA A 332 -10.33 -13.01 4.63
CA ALA A 332 -10.58 -13.90 3.49
C ALA A 332 -10.66 -15.38 3.91
N ALA A 333 -9.77 -15.81 4.83
CA ALA A 333 -9.81 -17.16 5.40
C ALA A 333 -11.07 -17.40 6.24
N ASP A 334 -11.47 -16.42 7.05
CA ASP A 334 -12.70 -16.50 7.88
C ASP A 334 -13.96 -16.58 7.01
N ALA A 335 -13.96 -15.90 5.86
CA ALA A 335 -15.03 -15.96 4.87
C ALA A 335 -14.98 -17.23 3.99
N GLY A 336 -13.93 -18.06 4.10
CA GLY A 336 -13.77 -19.27 3.32
C GLY A 336 -13.53 -19.03 1.82
N ILE A 337 -12.89 -17.90 1.46
CA ILE A 337 -12.58 -17.60 0.05
C ILE A 337 -11.47 -18.54 -0.43
N PRO A 338 -11.69 -19.33 -1.50
CA PRO A 338 -10.67 -20.21 -2.05
C PRO A 338 -9.50 -19.39 -2.63
N PRO A 339 -8.22 -19.77 -2.41
CA PRO A 339 -7.07 -19.01 -2.92
C PRO A 339 -7.09 -18.75 -4.43
N GLU A 340 -7.61 -19.69 -5.24
CA GLU A 340 -7.73 -19.54 -6.69
C GLU A 340 -8.70 -18.42 -7.14
N ARG A 341 -9.56 -17.95 -6.21
CA ARG A 341 -10.46 -16.81 -6.40
C ARG A 341 -9.83 -15.48 -6.00
N ILE A 342 -8.62 -15.49 -5.47
CA ILE A 342 -7.90 -14.31 -4.99
C ILE A 342 -6.79 -13.98 -5.98
N VAL A 343 -6.97 -12.92 -6.78
CA VAL A 343 -6.03 -12.54 -7.85
C VAL A 343 -4.64 -12.18 -7.31
N THR A 344 -4.54 -11.73 -6.07
CA THR A 344 -3.26 -11.39 -5.43
C THR A 344 -2.45 -12.63 -4.97
N THR A 345 -2.99 -13.84 -5.12
CA THR A 345 -2.22 -15.09 -5.00
C THR A 345 -1.61 -15.55 -6.34
N TRP A 346 -2.00 -14.93 -7.46
CA TRP A 346 -1.53 -15.31 -8.78
C TRP A 346 -0.15 -14.70 -9.09
N PRO A 347 0.64 -15.34 -9.98
CA PRO A 347 1.87 -14.73 -10.50
C PRO A 347 1.59 -13.40 -11.22
N ALA A 348 2.54 -12.47 -11.19
CA ALA A 348 2.41 -11.15 -11.84
C ALA A 348 2.01 -11.24 -13.32
N THR A 349 2.53 -12.23 -14.05
CA THR A 349 2.19 -12.45 -15.45
C THR A 349 0.71 -12.75 -15.63
N GLN A 350 0.13 -13.62 -14.80
CA GLN A 350 -1.30 -13.96 -14.84
C GLN A 350 -2.17 -12.75 -14.45
N VAL A 351 -1.73 -11.97 -13.47
CA VAL A 351 -2.43 -10.72 -13.08
C VAL A 351 -2.47 -9.74 -14.25
N LYS A 352 -1.35 -9.52 -14.95
CA LYS A 352 -1.30 -8.64 -16.13
C LYS A 352 -2.18 -9.15 -17.26
N GLU A 353 -2.15 -10.44 -17.56
CA GLU A 353 -3.02 -11.07 -18.57
C GLU A 353 -4.50 -10.92 -18.22
N TRP A 354 -4.87 -11.18 -16.97
CA TRP A 354 -6.24 -10.98 -16.49
C TRP A 354 -6.69 -9.52 -16.59
N ALA A 355 -5.86 -8.58 -16.15
CA ALA A 355 -6.20 -7.16 -16.19
C ALA A 355 -6.26 -6.59 -17.61
N ALA A 356 -5.54 -7.19 -18.56
CA ALA A 356 -5.55 -6.83 -19.99
C ALA A 356 -6.65 -7.53 -20.79
N ALA A 357 -7.19 -8.65 -20.32
CA ALA A 357 -8.16 -9.46 -21.07
C ALA A 357 -9.48 -8.75 -21.38
N ARG A 358 -9.74 -7.61 -20.74
CA ARG A 358 -10.94 -6.79 -20.93
C ARG A 358 -10.71 -5.57 -21.84
N LEU A 359 -9.45 -5.29 -22.22
CA LEU A 359 -9.09 -4.19 -23.12
C LEU A 359 -9.29 -4.59 -24.59
#